data_9944dd4ec342d1125d53e1847209ac7a
#
_entry.id   9944dd4ec342d1125d53e1847209ac7a
#
_cell.length_a   1.000
_cell.length_b   1.000
_cell.length_c   1.000
_cell.angle_alpha   90.00
_cell.angle_beta   90.00
_cell.angle_gamma   90.00
#
_symmetry.space_group_name_H-M   'P 1'
#
loop_
_entity.id
_entity.type
_entity.pdbx_description
1 polymer ?
#
loop_
_entity_poly.entity_id
_entity_poly.type
_entity_poly.pdbx_seq_one_letter_code
_entity_poly.pdbx_strand_id
1 'polypeptide(L)'
;MPNALPPELQIFDRPLQVVILLYPGIEILDFAGPYEVFSVATRIALRDGLSAHPPFLVSTVAASRELLTARYDLRVQPDAQFDDELPCDVLIVPGGVIDQPVNDLQTLAWVRRMASSTGLLTSVCSGALILAKAGLLQGHSVTTHWADIQELRESYPDLDVQENVPYVDAGSLVTSAGISAGIDMSLHLVARLLGGDAARITARQMQYEWRDLPG
;
A
#
# COMPACT_ATOMS: atom_id res chain seq x y z
N MET A 1 14.36 10.90 -13.44
CA MET A 1 15.19 10.49 -12.29
C MET A 1 14.23 9.81 -11.32
N PRO A 2 14.54 8.64 -10.74
CA PRO A 2 13.67 8.08 -9.72
C PRO A 2 13.50 9.12 -8.61
N ASN A 3 12.25 9.37 -8.21
CA ASN A 3 11.96 10.28 -7.11
C ASN A 3 12.74 9.85 -5.87
N ALA A 4 13.52 10.75 -5.30
CA ALA A 4 14.27 10.46 -4.08
C ALA A 4 13.30 10.06 -2.97
N LEU A 5 13.67 9.04 -2.19
CA LEU A 5 12.94 8.69 -0.97
C LEU A 5 12.88 9.88 -0.03
N PRO A 6 11.77 10.06 0.69
CA PRO A 6 11.73 10.98 1.80
C PRO A 6 12.95 10.76 2.71
N PRO A 7 13.60 11.84 3.19
CA PRO A 7 14.82 11.72 4.02
C PRO A 7 14.69 10.77 5.21
N GLU A 8 13.49 10.68 5.77
CA GLU A 8 13.14 9.83 6.90
C GLU A 8 13.24 8.33 6.59
N LEU A 9 13.15 7.95 5.31
CA LEU A 9 13.22 6.57 4.85
C LEU A 9 14.60 6.19 4.25
N GLN A 10 15.58 7.09 4.29
CA GLN A 10 16.91 6.84 3.70
C GLN A 10 17.92 6.17 4.65
N ILE A 11 17.59 6.03 5.94
CA ILE A 11 18.51 5.46 6.95
C ILE A 11 17.77 4.38 7.75
N PHE A 12 18.18 3.13 7.54
CA PHE A 12 17.55 1.97 8.19
C PHE A 12 18.32 1.53 9.45
N ASP A 13 18.24 2.32 10.52
CA ASP A 13 18.72 1.88 11.83
C ASP A 13 17.68 1.01 12.56
N ARG A 14 16.47 0.89 12.00
CA ARG A 14 15.34 0.12 12.52
C ARG A 14 14.48 -0.45 11.38
N PRO A 15 13.66 -1.47 11.65
CA PRO A 15 12.66 -1.93 10.68
C PRO A 15 11.68 -0.81 10.28
N LEU A 16 11.35 -0.73 8.98
CA LEU A 16 10.25 0.10 8.51
C LEU A 16 8.92 -0.58 8.84
N GLN A 17 8.00 0.21 9.37
CA GLN A 17 6.66 -0.25 9.74
C GLN A 17 5.72 -0.10 8.54
N VAL A 18 5.29 -1.23 7.99
CA VAL A 18 4.30 -1.29 6.90
C VAL A 18 2.95 -1.59 7.52
N VAL A 19 2.03 -0.64 7.45
CA VAL A 19 0.69 -0.76 8.00
C VAL A 19 -0.32 -0.89 6.86
N ILE A 20 -1.14 -1.94 6.92
CA ILE A 20 -2.17 -2.22 5.92
C ILE A 20 -3.54 -2.06 6.55
N LEU A 21 -4.36 -1.17 5.99
CA LEU A 21 -5.75 -1.00 6.42
C LEU A 21 -6.58 -2.23 6.04
N LEU A 22 -7.38 -2.72 6.98
CA LEU A 22 -8.40 -3.73 6.74
C LEU A 22 -9.79 -3.20 7.10
N TYR A 23 -10.80 -3.67 6.36
CA TYR A 23 -12.22 -3.36 6.59
C TYR A 23 -13.11 -4.47 6.02
N PRO A 24 -14.36 -4.60 6.44
CA PRO A 24 -15.28 -5.60 5.89
C PRO A 24 -15.48 -5.44 4.39
N GLY A 25 -15.39 -6.52 3.63
CA GLY A 25 -15.51 -6.51 2.17
C GLY A 25 -14.23 -6.12 1.41
N ILE A 26 -13.09 -5.99 2.10
CA ILE A 26 -11.78 -5.73 1.46
C ILE A 26 -11.45 -6.80 0.41
N GLU A 27 -10.82 -6.40 -0.70
CA GLU A 27 -10.32 -7.34 -1.71
C GLU A 27 -9.10 -8.10 -1.19
N ILE A 28 -9.15 -9.43 -1.30
CA ILE A 28 -8.16 -10.30 -0.64
C ILE A 28 -6.73 -10.00 -1.11
N LEU A 29 -6.50 -9.95 -2.42
CA LEU A 29 -5.15 -9.77 -2.94
C LEU A 29 -4.62 -8.35 -2.74
N ASP A 30 -5.50 -7.35 -2.59
CA ASP A 30 -5.11 -5.96 -2.37
C ASP A 30 -4.37 -5.75 -1.03
N PHE A 31 -4.67 -6.57 -0.03
CA PHE A 31 -3.92 -6.56 1.24
C PHE A 31 -2.91 -7.71 1.34
N ALA A 32 -3.28 -8.92 0.90
CA ALA A 32 -2.44 -10.10 1.03
C ALA A 32 -1.24 -10.07 0.07
N GLY A 33 -1.39 -9.48 -1.13
CA GLY A 33 -0.30 -9.29 -2.09
C GLY A 33 0.84 -8.44 -1.53
N PRO A 34 0.59 -7.20 -1.12
CA PRO A 34 1.58 -6.36 -0.43
C PRO A 34 2.14 -7.01 0.84
N TYR A 35 1.29 -7.61 1.67
CA TYR A 35 1.72 -8.30 2.89
C TYR A 35 2.78 -9.36 2.58
N GLU A 36 2.53 -10.22 1.58
CA GLU A 36 3.46 -11.29 1.18
C GLU A 36 4.75 -10.70 0.60
N VAL A 37 4.68 -9.67 -0.25
CA VAL A 37 5.87 -9.05 -0.85
C VAL A 37 6.84 -8.56 0.22
N PHE A 38 6.37 -7.76 1.19
CA PHE A 38 7.21 -7.22 2.26
C PHE A 38 7.70 -8.30 3.22
N SER A 39 6.87 -9.33 3.48
CA SER A 39 7.25 -10.48 4.31
C SER A 39 8.35 -11.32 3.65
N VAL A 40 8.22 -11.60 2.35
CA VAL A 40 9.24 -12.33 1.57
C VAL A 40 10.51 -11.51 1.45
N ALA A 41 10.43 -10.21 1.17
CA ALA A 41 11.59 -9.32 1.10
C ALA A 41 12.37 -9.32 2.43
N THR A 42 11.66 -9.26 3.56
CA THR A 42 12.26 -9.33 4.90
C THR A 42 12.99 -10.66 5.11
N ARG A 43 12.32 -11.78 4.82
CA ARG A 43 12.91 -13.12 4.97
C ARG A 43 14.16 -13.30 4.12
N ILE A 44 14.16 -12.80 2.89
CA ILE A 44 15.29 -12.88 1.98
C ILE A 44 16.44 -12.00 2.48
N ALA A 45 16.15 -10.76 2.86
CA ALA A 45 17.18 -9.84 3.33
C ALA A 45 17.95 -10.40 4.53
N LEU A 46 17.26 -11.06 5.46
CA LEU A 46 17.88 -11.74 6.59
C LEU A 46 18.66 -13.00 6.17
N ARG A 47 18.07 -13.86 5.33
CA ARG A 47 18.69 -15.10 4.87
C ARG A 47 19.98 -14.86 4.11
N ASP A 48 19.99 -13.88 3.23
CA ASP A 48 21.11 -13.61 2.30
C ASP A 48 22.10 -12.56 2.86
N GLY A 49 21.89 -12.10 4.11
CA GLY A 49 22.78 -11.16 4.78
C GLY A 49 22.75 -9.74 4.20
N LEU A 50 21.68 -9.38 3.51
CA LEU A 50 21.48 -8.02 2.97
C LEU A 50 21.14 -7.01 4.06
N SER A 51 20.65 -7.47 5.21
CA SER A 51 20.36 -6.66 6.39
C SER A 51 20.64 -7.46 7.65
N ALA A 52 21.17 -6.79 8.68
CA ALA A 52 21.36 -7.37 10.02
C ALA A 52 20.06 -7.48 10.81
N HIS A 53 19.06 -6.68 10.44
CA HIS A 53 17.76 -6.62 11.10
C HIS A 53 16.64 -6.77 10.06
N PRO A 54 15.41 -7.19 10.48
CA PRO A 54 14.26 -7.19 9.58
C PRO A 54 14.09 -5.82 8.93
N PRO A 55 14.17 -5.67 7.59
CA PRO A 55 13.96 -4.36 6.97
C PRO A 55 12.51 -3.87 7.07
N PHE A 56 11.55 -4.79 7.11
CA PHE A 56 10.13 -4.47 7.24
C PHE A 56 9.47 -5.25 8.36
N LEU A 57 8.55 -4.60 9.07
CA LEU A 57 7.55 -5.22 9.93
C LEU A 57 6.18 -4.86 9.38
N VAL A 58 5.42 -5.89 8.98
CA VAL A 58 4.08 -5.69 8.40
C VAL A 58 3.05 -5.95 9.46
N SER A 59 2.08 -5.06 9.60
CA SER A 59 0.93 -5.22 10.47
C SER A 59 -0.36 -4.79 9.76
N THR A 60 -1.46 -5.40 10.18
CA THR A 60 -2.80 -5.12 9.68
C THR A 60 -3.62 -4.40 10.74
N VAL A 61 -4.41 -3.39 10.32
CA VAL A 61 -5.16 -2.52 11.21
C VAL A 61 -6.58 -2.35 10.72
N ALA A 62 -7.55 -2.42 11.63
CA ALA A 62 -8.96 -2.15 11.35
C ALA A 62 -9.61 -1.28 12.44
N ALA A 63 -10.89 -0.98 12.31
CA ALA A 63 -11.64 -0.24 13.32
C ALA A 63 -11.67 -0.94 14.69
N SER A 64 -11.59 -2.27 14.71
CA SER A 64 -11.47 -3.10 15.92
C SER A 64 -10.60 -4.32 15.64
N ARG A 65 -10.15 -5.01 16.69
CA ARG A 65 -9.42 -6.30 16.57
C ARG A 65 -10.32 -7.51 16.38
N GLU A 66 -11.59 -7.29 16.17
CA GLU A 66 -12.53 -8.38 15.92
C GLU A 66 -12.32 -8.98 14.53
N LEU A 67 -12.76 -10.23 14.37
CA LEU A 67 -12.71 -10.94 13.11
C LEU A 67 -13.56 -10.19 12.07
N LEU A 68 -12.96 -9.79 10.97
CA LEU A 68 -13.68 -9.18 9.84
C LEU A 68 -13.80 -10.17 8.68
N THR A 69 -14.77 -9.93 7.82
CA THR A 69 -15.02 -10.74 6.63
C THR A 69 -14.59 -9.96 5.41
N ALA A 70 -13.53 -10.41 4.72
CA ALA A 70 -13.11 -9.94 3.41
C ALA A 70 -14.05 -10.46 2.32
N ARG A 71 -13.79 -10.14 1.05
CA ARG A 71 -14.57 -10.68 -0.07
C ARG A 71 -14.64 -12.21 -0.03
N TYR A 72 -15.76 -12.74 -0.48
CA TYR A 72 -16.03 -14.19 -0.54
C TYR A 72 -15.81 -14.93 0.78
N ASP A 73 -16.19 -14.28 1.89
CA ASP A 73 -16.27 -14.86 3.22
C ASP A 73 -14.93 -15.28 3.85
N LEU A 74 -13.79 -14.82 3.31
CA LEU A 74 -12.50 -15.00 3.97
C LEU A 74 -12.49 -14.23 5.29
N ARG A 75 -12.26 -14.92 6.39
CA ARG A 75 -12.17 -14.31 7.72
C ARG A 75 -10.73 -13.92 8.03
N VAL A 76 -10.55 -12.68 8.44
CA VAL A 76 -9.24 -12.11 8.78
C VAL A 76 -9.34 -11.43 10.12
N GLN A 77 -8.35 -11.66 10.98
CA GLN A 77 -8.23 -10.95 12.24
C GLN A 77 -7.13 -9.90 12.12
N PRO A 78 -7.44 -8.61 12.34
CA PRO A 78 -6.44 -7.55 12.35
C PRO A 78 -5.46 -7.69 13.53
N ASP A 79 -4.20 -7.29 13.32
CA ASP A 79 -3.18 -7.26 14.38
C ASP A 79 -3.45 -6.13 15.40
N ALA A 80 -4.01 -5.01 14.91
CA ALA A 80 -4.22 -3.80 15.69
C ALA A 80 -5.55 -3.12 15.33
N GLN A 81 -5.92 -2.11 16.11
CA GLN A 81 -7.11 -1.28 15.88
C GLN A 81 -6.75 0.21 15.80
N PHE A 82 -7.70 1.04 15.32
CA PHE A 82 -7.47 2.45 15.05
C PHE A 82 -7.00 3.28 16.25
N ASP A 83 -7.32 2.87 17.45
CA ASP A 83 -6.95 3.58 18.68
C ASP A 83 -5.57 3.19 19.21
N ASP A 84 -4.94 2.17 18.64
CA ASP A 84 -3.59 1.78 19.01
C ASP A 84 -2.57 2.82 18.49
N GLU A 85 -1.53 3.08 19.28
CA GLU A 85 -0.38 3.88 18.86
C GLU A 85 0.54 3.00 18.01
N LEU A 86 0.50 3.20 16.69
CA LEU A 86 1.28 2.43 15.74
C LEU A 86 2.24 3.35 14.96
N PRO A 87 3.54 3.08 15.02
CA PRO A 87 4.45 3.71 14.06
C PRO A 87 4.11 3.22 12.65
N CYS A 88 4.16 4.13 11.67
CA CYS A 88 3.83 3.83 10.28
C CYS A 88 4.77 4.57 9.35
N ASP A 89 5.64 3.85 8.67
CA ASP A 89 6.52 4.39 7.65
C ASP A 89 5.91 4.28 6.25
N VAL A 90 5.17 3.18 6.02
CA VAL A 90 4.44 2.90 4.78
C VAL A 90 3.00 2.57 5.13
N LEU A 91 2.05 3.38 4.66
CA LEU A 91 0.63 3.10 4.79
C LEU A 91 0.09 2.55 3.48
N ILE A 92 -0.55 1.39 3.53
CA ILE A 92 -1.22 0.76 2.38
C ILE A 92 -2.73 0.80 2.62
N VAL A 93 -3.46 1.41 1.69
CA VAL A 93 -4.92 1.48 1.68
C VAL A 93 -5.45 0.62 0.53
N PRO A 94 -5.88 -0.62 0.79
CA PRO A 94 -6.43 -1.52 -0.20
C PRO A 94 -7.83 -1.12 -0.68
N GLY A 95 -8.24 -1.68 -1.82
CA GLY A 95 -9.60 -1.59 -2.32
C GLY A 95 -10.49 -2.76 -1.88
N GLY A 96 -11.65 -2.86 -2.52
CA GLY A 96 -12.68 -3.85 -2.23
C GLY A 96 -14.07 -3.29 -2.38
N VAL A 97 -15.00 -3.65 -1.50
CA VAL A 97 -16.34 -3.03 -1.37
C VAL A 97 -16.16 -1.76 -0.52
N ILE A 98 -16.01 -0.62 -1.20
CA ILE A 98 -15.62 0.64 -0.55
C ILE A 98 -16.76 1.52 -0.07
N ASP A 99 -18.02 1.13 -0.30
CA ASP A 99 -19.19 1.94 0.10
C ASP A 99 -19.19 2.33 1.58
N GLN A 100 -18.76 1.39 2.44
CA GLN A 100 -18.68 1.65 3.88
C GLN A 100 -17.45 2.50 4.22
N PRO A 101 -16.21 2.15 3.86
CA PRO A 101 -15.04 2.93 4.29
C PRO A 101 -14.98 4.35 3.71
N VAL A 102 -15.52 4.63 2.52
CA VAL A 102 -15.56 5.99 1.96
C VAL A 102 -16.58 6.90 2.67
N ASN A 103 -17.56 6.33 3.38
CA ASN A 103 -18.58 7.05 4.12
C ASN A 103 -18.40 6.97 5.64
N ASP A 104 -17.47 6.17 6.13
CA ASP A 104 -17.17 6.05 7.55
C ASP A 104 -16.20 7.13 8.01
N LEU A 105 -16.69 8.06 8.83
CA LEU A 105 -15.90 9.18 9.33
C LEU A 105 -14.72 8.72 10.21
N GLN A 106 -14.85 7.60 10.91
CA GLN A 106 -13.79 7.04 11.74
C GLN A 106 -12.63 6.54 10.86
N THR A 107 -12.93 5.76 9.82
CA THR A 107 -11.94 5.28 8.85
C THR A 107 -11.24 6.45 8.16
N LEU A 108 -11.99 7.43 7.65
CA LEU A 108 -11.40 8.59 6.97
C LEU A 108 -10.53 9.45 7.92
N ALA A 109 -10.95 9.63 9.16
CA ALA A 109 -10.17 10.37 10.16
C ALA A 109 -8.87 9.61 10.51
N TRP A 110 -8.95 8.28 10.65
CA TRP A 110 -7.78 7.44 10.89
C TRP A 110 -6.79 7.50 9.72
N VAL A 111 -7.27 7.34 8.48
CA VAL A 111 -6.42 7.42 7.27
C VAL A 111 -5.71 8.79 7.20
N ARG A 112 -6.42 9.90 7.43
CA ARG A 112 -5.79 11.24 7.46
C ARG A 112 -4.73 11.37 8.54
N ARG A 113 -5.01 10.87 9.74
CA ARG A 113 -4.06 10.90 10.87
C ARG A 113 -2.80 10.11 10.53
N MET A 114 -2.93 8.89 10.03
CA MET A 114 -1.79 8.06 9.65
C MET A 114 -1.00 8.70 8.51
N ALA A 115 -1.67 9.18 7.46
CA ALA A 115 -1.03 9.83 6.33
C ALA A 115 -0.22 11.07 6.71
N SER A 116 -0.60 11.78 7.78
CA SER A 116 0.13 12.98 8.24
C SER A 116 1.51 12.68 8.85
N SER A 117 1.76 11.44 9.24
CA SER A 117 3.00 10.98 9.88
C SER A 117 3.74 9.89 9.11
N THR A 118 3.16 9.38 8.02
CA THR A 118 3.80 8.35 7.20
C THR A 118 4.72 8.96 6.13
N GLY A 119 5.84 8.31 5.87
CA GLY A 119 6.76 8.71 4.81
C GLY A 119 6.31 8.28 3.41
N LEU A 120 5.54 7.20 3.31
CA LEU A 120 5.01 6.65 2.07
C LEU A 120 3.52 6.29 2.24
N LEU A 121 2.66 7.04 1.55
CA LEU A 121 1.24 6.74 1.44
C LEU A 121 0.98 5.95 0.17
N THR A 122 0.27 4.84 0.27
CA THR A 122 -0.01 4.02 -0.90
C THR A 122 -1.47 3.55 -0.96
N SER A 123 -1.95 3.28 -2.17
CA SER A 123 -3.23 2.61 -2.37
C SER A 123 -3.16 1.51 -3.42
N VAL A 124 -4.03 0.53 -3.29
CA VAL A 124 -4.24 -0.54 -4.27
C VAL A 124 -5.69 -0.48 -4.72
N CYS A 125 -5.93 -0.61 -6.04
CA CYS A 125 -7.29 -0.75 -6.58
C CYS A 125 -8.19 0.45 -6.20
N SER A 126 -9.43 0.20 -5.82
CA SER A 126 -10.39 1.23 -5.36
C SER A 126 -9.99 1.91 -4.03
N GLY A 127 -8.91 1.50 -3.38
CA GLY A 127 -8.32 2.23 -2.24
C GLY A 127 -7.95 3.68 -2.55
N ALA A 128 -7.68 4.00 -3.83
CA ALA A 128 -7.48 5.38 -4.27
C ALA A 128 -8.71 6.27 -4.04
N LEU A 129 -9.94 5.74 -4.15
CA LEU A 129 -11.17 6.47 -3.85
C LEU A 129 -11.29 6.81 -2.35
N ILE A 130 -10.81 5.92 -1.46
CA ILE A 130 -10.73 6.21 -0.02
C ILE A 130 -9.77 7.37 0.23
N LEU A 131 -8.58 7.35 -0.40
CA LEU A 131 -7.61 8.45 -0.30
C LEU A 131 -8.14 9.75 -0.90
N ALA A 132 -8.84 9.69 -2.04
CA ALA A 132 -9.47 10.86 -2.66
C ALA A 132 -10.52 11.47 -1.73
N LYS A 133 -11.38 10.64 -1.13
CA LYS A 133 -12.39 11.09 -0.14
C LYS A 133 -11.76 11.66 1.13
N ALA A 134 -10.61 11.13 1.53
CA ALA A 134 -9.83 11.69 2.63
C ALA A 134 -9.13 13.01 2.28
N GLY A 135 -9.11 13.43 1.01
CA GLY A 135 -8.46 14.67 0.56
C GLY A 135 -6.94 14.55 0.42
N LEU A 136 -6.42 13.35 0.15
CA LEU A 136 -4.98 13.06 0.19
C LEU A 136 -4.33 12.92 -1.20
N LEU A 137 -5.10 13.09 -2.27
CA LEU A 137 -4.59 12.91 -3.65
C LEU A 137 -4.36 14.22 -4.41
N GLN A 138 -4.73 15.39 -3.85
CA GLN A 138 -4.67 16.68 -4.53
C GLN A 138 -3.26 17.01 -5.01
N GLY A 139 -3.16 17.41 -6.28
CA GLY A 139 -1.90 17.83 -6.89
C GLY A 139 -0.96 16.69 -7.31
N HIS A 140 -1.44 15.45 -7.26
CA HIS A 140 -0.67 14.27 -7.65
C HIS A 140 -1.25 13.61 -8.91
N SER A 141 -0.36 13.00 -9.70
CA SER A 141 -0.77 11.98 -10.67
C SER A 141 -1.06 10.68 -9.93
N VAL A 142 -2.17 10.02 -10.27
CA VAL A 142 -2.67 8.83 -9.57
C VAL A 142 -3.25 7.82 -10.54
N THR A 143 -3.42 6.58 -10.07
CA THR A 143 -4.21 5.57 -10.78
C THR A 143 -5.11 4.81 -9.79
N THR A 144 -6.03 4.03 -10.32
CA THR A 144 -6.94 3.18 -9.56
C THR A 144 -7.27 1.92 -10.37
N HIS A 145 -8.17 1.08 -9.89
CA HIS A 145 -8.70 -0.03 -10.67
C HIS A 145 -9.31 0.46 -12.00
N TRP A 146 -9.11 -0.29 -13.07
CA TRP A 146 -9.55 0.10 -14.42
C TRP A 146 -11.05 0.45 -14.50
N ALA A 147 -11.88 -0.24 -13.72
CA ALA A 147 -13.33 0.01 -13.69
C ALA A 147 -13.69 1.31 -12.95
N ASP A 148 -12.80 1.82 -12.10
CA ASP A 148 -13.04 2.99 -11.24
C ASP A 148 -12.38 4.26 -11.78
N ILE A 149 -11.64 4.17 -12.90
CA ILE A 149 -10.94 5.32 -13.52
C ILE A 149 -11.90 6.46 -13.84
N GLN A 150 -13.05 6.12 -14.46
CA GLN A 150 -14.03 7.12 -14.83
C GLN A 150 -14.66 7.77 -13.60
N GLU A 151 -15.04 6.98 -12.60
CA GLU A 151 -15.59 7.49 -11.35
C GLU A 151 -14.62 8.44 -10.65
N LEU A 152 -13.34 8.07 -10.58
CA LEU A 152 -12.30 8.90 -9.95
C LEU A 152 -12.14 10.24 -10.69
N ARG A 153 -12.13 10.25 -12.03
CA ARG A 153 -12.06 11.47 -12.86
C ARG A 153 -13.27 12.37 -12.70
N GLU A 154 -14.47 11.79 -12.69
CA GLU A 154 -15.72 12.55 -12.58
C GLU A 154 -15.92 13.15 -11.19
N SER A 155 -15.60 12.37 -10.15
CA SER A 155 -15.77 12.80 -8.75
C SER A 155 -14.66 13.76 -8.29
N TYR A 156 -13.48 13.71 -8.91
CA TYR A 156 -12.30 14.52 -8.53
C TYR A 156 -11.60 15.06 -9.78
N PRO A 157 -12.23 16.05 -10.49
CA PRO A 157 -11.77 16.53 -11.79
C PRO A 157 -10.40 17.22 -11.77
N ASP A 158 -9.92 17.62 -10.60
CA ASP A 158 -8.61 18.26 -10.42
C ASP A 158 -7.45 17.22 -10.31
N LEU A 159 -7.76 15.92 -10.30
CA LEU A 159 -6.74 14.86 -10.25
C LEU A 159 -6.24 14.52 -11.66
N ASP A 160 -4.93 14.31 -11.78
CA ASP A 160 -4.32 13.74 -12.97
C ASP A 160 -4.38 12.20 -12.92
N VAL A 161 -5.48 11.62 -13.43
CA VAL A 161 -5.75 10.19 -13.35
C VAL A 161 -5.18 9.45 -14.56
N GLN A 162 -4.13 8.65 -14.32
CA GLN A 162 -3.47 7.81 -15.31
C GLN A 162 -4.20 6.49 -15.50
N GLU A 163 -4.30 6.04 -16.75
CA GLU A 163 -4.98 4.82 -17.15
C GLU A 163 -3.99 3.87 -17.86
N ASN A 164 -4.25 2.57 -17.81
CA ASN A 164 -3.43 1.53 -18.43
C ASN A 164 -1.99 1.46 -17.90
N VAL A 165 -1.78 1.87 -16.66
CA VAL A 165 -0.52 1.74 -15.93
C VAL A 165 -0.71 0.84 -14.71
N PRO A 166 0.26 0.00 -14.34
CA PRO A 166 0.13 -0.84 -13.16
C PRO A 166 0.19 -0.03 -11.86
N TYR A 167 0.97 1.03 -11.83
CA TYR A 167 1.04 1.98 -10.71
C TYR A 167 1.55 3.35 -11.16
N VAL A 168 1.34 4.34 -10.33
CA VAL A 168 1.89 5.71 -10.47
C VAL A 168 2.68 6.01 -9.20
N ASP A 169 3.94 6.38 -9.38
CA ASP A 169 4.83 6.83 -8.31
C ASP A 169 4.96 8.35 -8.35
N ALA A 170 4.36 9.03 -7.40
CA ALA A 170 4.42 10.48 -7.23
C ALA A 170 5.30 10.89 -6.02
N GLY A 171 6.28 10.05 -5.66
CA GLY A 171 7.24 10.33 -4.58
C GLY A 171 6.77 9.79 -3.23
N SER A 172 6.17 10.60 -2.39
CA SER A 172 5.60 10.17 -1.11
C SER A 172 4.22 9.52 -1.23
N LEU A 173 3.61 9.59 -2.41
CA LEU A 173 2.35 8.93 -2.74
C LEU A 173 2.58 7.95 -3.89
N VAL A 174 2.16 6.69 -3.72
CA VAL A 174 2.18 5.68 -4.80
C VAL A 174 0.82 5.01 -4.87
N THR A 175 0.18 5.05 -6.03
CA THR A 175 -1.12 4.41 -6.25
C THR A 175 -1.00 3.30 -7.28
N SER A 176 -1.64 2.16 -7.08
CA SER A 176 -1.66 1.07 -8.06
C SER A 176 -3.05 0.80 -8.63
N ALA A 177 -3.04 0.25 -9.81
CA ALA A 177 -4.23 -0.34 -10.43
C ALA A 177 -4.73 -1.55 -9.63
N GLY A 178 -5.75 -2.24 -10.16
CA GLY A 178 -6.45 -3.30 -9.46
C GLY A 178 -5.71 -4.60 -9.31
N ILE A 179 -5.97 -5.19 -8.25
CA ILE A 179 -5.74 -6.49 -7.65
C ILE A 179 -4.25 -6.91 -7.72
N SER A 180 -3.80 -7.59 -8.76
CA SER A 180 -2.41 -8.06 -8.87
C SER A 180 -1.39 -6.93 -9.04
N ALA A 181 -1.80 -5.75 -9.49
CA ALA A 181 -0.93 -4.58 -9.62
C ALA A 181 -0.36 -4.09 -8.27
N GLY A 182 -1.05 -4.40 -7.16
CA GLY A 182 -0.53 -4.17 -5.82
C GLY A 182 0.76 -4.94 -5.52
N ILE A 183 0.98 -6.10 -6.16
CA ILE A 183 2.22 -6.86 -6.08
C ILE A 183 3.34 -6.12 -6.82
N ASP A 184 3.09 -5.66 -8.05
CA ASP A 184 4.08 -4.90 -8.84
C ASP A 184 4.49 -3.61 -8.12
N MET A 185 3.50 -2.86 -7.59
CA MET A 185 3.75 -1.67 -6.76
C MET A 185 4.60 -2.00 -5.53
N SER A 186 4.26 -3.06 -4.80
CA SER A 186 5.01 -3.43 -3.59
C SER A 186 6.44 -3.86 -3.90
N LEU A 187 6.69 -4.58 -5.01
CA LEU A 187 8.03 -4.90 -5.48
C LEU A 187 8.79 -3.63 -5.90
N HIS A 188 8.12 -2.66 -6.54
CA HIS A 188 8.70 -1.35 -6.82
C HIS A 188 9.10 -0.62 -5.52
N LEU A 189 8.26 -0.65 -4.49
CA LEU A 189 8.60 -0.08 -3.17
C LEU A 189 9.80 -0.81 -2.52
N VAL A 190 9.87 -2.13 -2.62
CA VAL A 190 11.05 -2.89 -2.17
C VAL A 190 12.29 -2.45 -2.95
N ALA A 191 12.19 -2.22 -4.28
CA ALA A 191 13.31 -1.72 -5.08
C ALA A 191 13.76 -0.33 -4.65
N ARG A 192 12.81 0.58 -4.34
CA ARG A 192 13.11 1.92 -3.82
C ARG A 192 13.77 1.89 -2.43
N LEU A 193 13.32 0.96 -1.57
CA LEU A 193 13.70 0.93 -0.16
C LEU A 193 14.94 0.06 0.12
N LEU A 194 15.10 -1.06 -0.58
CA LEU A 194 16.20 -2.02 -0.39
C LEU A 194 17.10 -2.21 -1.61
N GLY A 195 16.76 -1.55 -2.73
CA GLY A 195 17.45 -1.69 -4.00
C GLY A 195 16.86 -2.74 -4.94
N GLY A 196 17.10 -2.55 -6.24
CA GLY A 196 16.51 -3.37 -7.30
C GLY A 196 16.87 -4.86 -7.22
N ASP A 197 18.06 -5.21 -6.70
CA ASP A 197 18.46 -6.61 -6.53
C ASP A 197 17.58 -7.32 -5.48
N ALA A 198 17.28 -6.66 -4.37
CA ALA A 198 16.39 -7.20 -3.34
C ALA A 198 14.98 -7.46 -3.92
N ALA A 199 14.44 -6.52 -4.70
CA ALA A 199 13.15 -6.69 -5.36
C ALA A 199 13.14 -7.85 -6.36
N ARG A 200 14.18 -7.98 -7.21
CA ARG A 200 14.31 -9.09 -8.16
C ARG A 200 14.39 -10.45 -7.47
N ILE A 201 15.17 -10.55 -6.39
CA ILE A 201 15.29 -11.79 -5.62
C ILE A 201 13.94 -12.10 -4.93
N THR A 202 13.23 -11.08 -4.42
CA THR A 202 11.90 -11.23 -3.83
C THR A 202 10.91 -11.77 -4.86
N ALA A 203 10.81 -11.15 -6.03
CA ALA A 203 9.95 -11.61 -7.13
C ALA A 203 10.27 -13.05 -7.54
N ARG A 204 11.56 -13.38 -7.68
CA ARG A 204 12.02 -14.75 -7.98
C ARG A 204 11.60 -15.76 -6.90
N GLN A 205 11.73 -15.40 -5.61
CA GLN A 205 11.32 -16.26 -4.49
C GLN A 205 9.81 -16.51 -4.51
N MET A 206 9.02 -15.51 -4.92
CA MET A 206 7.57 -15.61 -5.10
C MET A 206 7.18 -16.32 -6.40
N GLN A 207 8.14 -16.64 -7.28
CA GLN A 207 7.88 -17.13 -8.66
C GLN A 207 6.94 -16.19 -9.43
N TYR A 208 7.08 -14.88 -9.18
CA TYR A 208 6.29 -13.83 -9.80
C TYR A 208 7.08 -13.15 -10.91
N GLU A 209 6.48 -13.03 -12.10
CA GLU A 209 7.03 -12.26 -13.22
C GLU A 209 6.82 -10.76 -12.95
N TRP A 210 7.77 -10.15 -12.27
CA TRP A 210 7.72 -8.73 -11.99
C TRP A 210 8.03 -7.91 -13.25
N ARG A 211 7.11 -7.03 -13.59
CA ARG A 211 7.30 -6.05 -14.65
C ARG A 211 7.98 -4.82 -14.05
N ASP A 212 9.32 -4.85 -14.06
CA ASP A 212 10.13 -3.67 -13.69
C ASP A 212 9.90 -2.61 -14.77
N LEU A 213 9.00 -1.68 -14.49
CA LEU A 213 8.77 -0.55 -15.39
C LEU A 213 9.90 0.46 -15.13
N PRO A 214 10.67 0.85 -16.18
CA PRO A 214 11.58 1.97 -16.04
C PRO A 214 10.75 3.21 -15.68
N GLY A 215 11.11 3.85 -14.54
CA GLY A 215 10.51 5.10 -14.09
C GLY A 215 10.82 6.27 -15.00
#